data_112f99668f016e83c2cdd64e1781fec6
#
_entry.id   112f99668f016e83c2cdd64e1781fec6
#
_cell.length_a   1.000
_cell.length_b   1.000
_cell.length_c   1.000
_cell.angle_alpha   90.00
_cell.angle_beta   90.00
_cell.angle_gamma   90.00
#
_symmetry.space_group_name_H-M   'P 1'
#
loop_
_entity.id
_entity.type
_entity.pdbx_description
1 polymer ?
#
loop_
_entity_poly.entity_id
_entity_poly.type
_entity_poly.pdbx_seq_one_letter_code
_entity_poly.pdbx_strand_id
1 'polypeptide(L)'
;MTRDILVCAGAAIVLSFLACSPAATADQFPFDQEFLLDAAPMRPGKRMPILLVEPNSNAKIDLWCKSVRARVEISDMTMKIEPDPLPEGLPEMLSAGQCTPERMQADQELLTLLAQVIGWQRQNEGIVLLGPSTLKFRPSDH
;
A
#
# COMPACT_ATOMS: atom_id res chain seq x y z
N MET A 1 17.83 -43.12 35.54
CA MET A 1 17.62 -42.71 35.17
C MET A 1 17.68 -41.81 34.62
N THR A 2 17.63 -41.44 34.60
CA THR A 2 17.53 -40.55 34.20
C THR A 2 17.89 -40.08 33.09
N ARG A 3 17.92 -40.22 32.85
CA ARG A 3 18.08 -39.78 31.90
C ARG A 3 17.61 -39.36 31.02
N ASP A 4 17.10 -39.47 31.10
CA ASP A 4 16.57 -39.12 30.22
C ASP A 4 16.34 -38.21 29.73
N ILE A 5 16.24 -38.18 30.13
CA ILE A 5 15.89 -37.38 29.80
C ILE A 5 16.26 -36.54 29.22
N LEU A 6 16.42 -36.42 29.32
CA LEU A 6 16.57 -35.63 28.84
C LEU A 6 16.55 -35.23 27.90
N VAL A 7 16.56 -35.45 27.86
CA VAL A 7 16.54 -35.07 26.98
C VAL A 7 15.95 -34.53 26.42
N CYS A 8 15.48 -34.56 26.55
CA CYS A 8 14.80 -34.05 26.00
C CYS A 8 14.83 -33.13 25.81
N ALA A 9 14.92 -32.98 26.19
CA ALA A 9 14.90 -32.16 26.11
C ALA A 9 15.31 -31.61 25.33
N GLY A 10 15.49 -31.54 25.35
CA GLY A 10 15.68 -30.83 24.72
C GLY A 10 15.50 -30.72 23.79
N ALA A 11 15.45 -31.02 23.76
CA ALA A 11 15.33 -30.91 22.81
C ALA A 11 14.53 -30.31 22.38
N ALA A 12 14.09 -30.49 22.46
CA ALA A 12 13.24 -30.01 21.99
C ALA A 12 13.16 -28.83 21.89
N ILE A 13 13.21 -28.68 22.12
CA ILE A 13 13.03 -27.72 22.13
C ILE A 13 13.37 -27.01 21.39
N VAL A 14 13.61 -26.96 21.27
CA VAL A 14 13.84 -26.27 20.71
C VAL A 14 13.57 -26.08 19.75
N LEU A 15 13.51 -26.37 19.51
CA LEU A 15 13.25 -26.35 18.53
C LEU A 15 12.44 -25.61 18.12
N SER A 16 11.88 -25.55 18.41
CA SER A 16 10.87 -25.05 18.08
C SER A 16 10.87 -23.79 17.71
N PHE A 17 10.94 -23.14 18.35
CA PHE A 17 10.77 -21.92 18.17
C PHE A 17 11.22 -21.34 17.07
N LEU A 18 11.86 -21.64 16.76
CA LEU A 18 12.39 -21.14 15.82
C LEU A 18 11.63 -20.92 14.71
N ALA A 19 10.89 -21.54 14.39
CA ALA A 19 10.25 -21.50 13.17
C ALA A 19 9.22 -20.48 12.99
N CYS A 20 8.75 -19.89 13.98
CA CYS A 20 7.65 -19.01 13.86
C CYS A 20 7.93 -17.65 13.31
N SER A 21 9.05 -17.15 13.58
CA SER A 21 9.32 -15.79 13.28
C SER A 21 9.34 -15.42 11.81
N PRO A 22 9.90 -16.22 10.95
CA PRO A 22 9.96 -15.83 9.56
C PRO A 22 8.60 -15.67 8.92
N ALA A 23 7.67 -16.47 9.30
CA ALA A 23 6.35 -16.39 8.70
C ALA A 23 5.66 -15.09 9.03
N ALA A 24 5.80 -14.63 10.24
CA ALA A 24 5.18 -13.38 10.61
C ALA A 24 5.77 -12.20 9.84
N THR A 25 7.06 -12.24 9.61
CA THR A 25 7.71 -11.14 8.91
C THR A 25 7.28 -11.05 7.46
N ALA A 26 7.02 -12.16 6.83
CA ALA A 26 6.69 -12.17 5.43
C ALA A 26 5.36 -11.51 5.13
N ASP A 27 4.49 -11.38 6.12
CA ASP A 27 3.18 -10.81 5.89
C ASP A 27 3.09 -9.34 6.29
N GLN A 28 4.19 -8.71 6.57
CA GLN A 28 4.14 -7.31 6.95
C GLN A 28 3.98 -6.41 5.74
N PHE A 29 3.21 -5.35 5.91
CA PHE A 29 3.02 -4.38 4.86
C PHE A 29 4.35 -3.67 4.57
N PRO A 30 4.66 -3.44 3.30
CA PRO A 30 5.92 -2.78 2.94
C PRO A 30 5.82 -1.27 3.11
N PHE A 31 6.08 -0.79 4.31
CA PHE A 31 6.05 0.65 4.60
C PHE A 31 7.24 1.36 3.95
N ASP A 32 7.09 2.65 3.74
CA ASP A 32 8.16 3.53 3.26
C ASP A 32 8.65 3.17 1.87
N GLN A 33 7.79 2.55 1.08
CA GLN A 33 8.11 2.18 -0.28
C GLN A 33 7.07 2.80 -1.21
N GLU A 34 7.52 3.39 -2.30
CA GLU A 34 6.61 3.98 -3.28
C GLU A 34 6.09 2.91 -4.20
N PHE A 35 4.79 2.92 -4.39
CA PHE A 35 4.12 2.00 -5.30
C PHE A 35 3.38 2.78 -6.36
N LEU A 36 3.55 2.35 -7.60
CA LEU A 36 2.86 2.96 -8.73
C LEU A 36 1.60 2.17 -9.05
N LEU A 37 0.55 2.88 -9.33
CA LEU A 37 -0.68 2.22 -9.79
C LEU A 37 -0.40 1.52 -11.11
N ASP A 38 -0.79 0.26 -11.19
CA ASP A 38 -0.59 -0.54 -12.39
C ASP A 38 -1.75 -0.30 -13.34
N ALA A 39 -1.63 0.76 -14.13
CA ALA A 39 -2.65 1.19 -15.06
C ALA A 39 -1.99 1.87 -16.23
N ALA A 40 -2.75 2.10 -17.27
CA ALA A 40 -2.24 2.81 -18.43
C ALA A 40 -2.09 4.30 -18.10
N PRO A 41 -1.03 4.94 -18.57
CA PRO A 41 -0.87 6.37 -18.34
C PRO A 41 -1.97 7.17 -19.03
N MET A 42 -2.36 8.27 -18.43
CA MET A 42 -3.31 9.18 -19.03
C MET A 42 -2.57 10.33 -19.67
N ARG A 43 -2.94 10.65 -20.89
CA ARG A 43 -2.35 11.78 -21.56
C ARG A 43 -2.90 13.09 -21.01
N PRO A 44 -2.13 14.16 -21.07
CA PRO A 44 -0.77 14.23 -21.56
C PRO A 44 0.22 13.77 -20.50
N GLY A 45 1.39 13.37 -20.94
CA GLY A 45 2.46 13.00 -20.01
C GLY A 45 2.35 11.58 -19.55
N LYS A 46 3.23 11.22 -18.62
CA LYS A 46 3.36 9.85 -18.16
C LYS A 46 3.24 9.73 -16.65
N ARG A 47 2.66 10.74 -16.02
CA ARG A 47 2.50 10.71 -14.56
C ARG A 47 1.56 9.58 -14.17
N MET A 48 1.96 8.82 -13.18
CA MET A 48 1.17 7.73 -12.64
C MET A 48 0.91 7.99 -11.18
N PRO A 49 -0.24 7.56 -10.66
CA PRO A 49 -0.47 7.67 -9.22
C PRO A 49 0.52 6.87 -8.41
N ILE A 50 0.91 7.42 -7.27
CA ILE A 50 1.87 6.82 -6.37
C ILE A 50 1.28 6.76 -4.98
N LEU A 51 1.45 5.61 -4.33
CA LEU A 51 1.03 5.43 -2.95
C LEU A 51 2.25 5.13 -2.11
N LEU A 52 2.41 5.88 -1.03
CA LEU A 52 3.47 5.65 -0.06
C LEU A 52 2.83 5.61 1.33
N VAL A 53 2.96 4.50 2.03
CA VAL A 53 2.42 4.36 3.37
C VAL A 53 3.57 4.34 4.36
N GLU A 54 3.47 5.18 5.37
CA GLU A 54 4.50 5.29 6.41
C GLU A 54 4.08 4.50 7.64
N PRO A 55 5.05 4.07 8.46
CA PRO A 55 4.70 3.24 9.63
C PRO A 55 3.83 3.95 10.65
N ASN A 56 3.79 5.27 10.62
CA ASN A 56 3.04 6.05 11.61
C ASN A 56 1.57 6.23 11.23
N SER A 57 1.05 5.41 10.35
CA SER A 57 -0.35 5.46 9.90
C SER A 57 -0.66 6.62 8.97
N ASN A 58 0.33 7.29 8.48
CA ASN A 58 0.14 8.34 7.48
C ASN A 58 0.49 7.81 6.12
N ALA A 59 -0.12 8.38 5.10
CA ALA A 59 0.19 8.01 3.73
C ALA A 59 0.21 9.24 2.86
N LYS A 60 0.92 9.15 1.78
CA LYS A 60 0.97 10.17 0.77
C LYS A 60 0.47 9.56 -0.52
N ILE A 61 -0.47 10.22 -1.16
CA ILE A 61 -1.08 9.72 -2.38
C ILE A 61 -0.91 10.80 -3.44
N ASP A 62 -0.09 10.50 -4.44
CA ASP A 62 0.02 11.35 -5.62
C ASP A 62 -0.95 10.78 -6.63
N LEU A 63 -1.90 11.60 -7.05
CA LEU A 63 -2.92 11.17 -7.99
C LEU A 63 -2.49 11.56 -9.41
N TRP A 64 -3.42 11.49 -10.32
CA TRP A 64 -3.14 11.90 -11.71
C TRP A 64 -2.82 13.38 -11.81
N CYS A 65 -3.48 14.20 -10.99
CA CYS A 65 -3.28 15.65 -10.99
C CYS A 65 -2.79 16.17 -9.66
N LYS A 66 -3.45 15.79 -8.58
CA LYS A 66 -3.24 16.39 -7.29
C LYS A 66 -2.60 15.40 -6.34
N SER A 67 -2.17 15.89 -5.21
CA SER A 67 -1.62 15.04 -4.16
C SER A 67 -2.42 15.27 -2.90
N VAL A 68 -2.66 14.21 -2.15
CA VAL A 68 -3.37 14.30 -0.88
C VAL A 68 -2.65 13.44 0.14
N ARG A 69 -2.95 13.69 1.39
CA ARG A 69 -2.50 12.83 2.45
C ARG A 69 -3.67 11.96 2.88
N ALA A 70 -3.35 10.88 3.56
CA ALA A 70 -4.37 9.97 4.03
C ALA A 70 -3.92 9.35 5.33
N ARG A 71 -4.90 8.82 6.05
CA ARG A 71 -4.63 8.01 7.22
C ARG A 71 -4.89 6.57 6.84
N VAL A 72 -3.97 5.68 7.22
CA VAL A 72 -4.08 4.28 6.83
C VAL A 72 -3.93 3.43 8.08
N GLU A 73 -4.90 2.56 8.29
CA GLU A 73 -4.85 1.60 9.40
C GLU A 73 -4.72 0.21 8.84
N ILE A 74 -3.73 -0.52 9.28
CA ILE A 74 -3.46 -1.85 8.79
C ILE A 74 -3.38 -2.80 9.96
N SER A 75 -4.13 -3.91 9.87
CA SER A 75 -4.10 -4.96 10.87
C SER A 75 -4.11 -6.27 10.12
N ASP A 76 -2.99 -6.98 10.16
CA ASP A 76 -2.82 -8.21 9.38
C ASP A 76 -3.11 -7.94 7.91
N MET A 77 -4.13 -8.55 7.36
CA MET A 77 -4.47 -8.37 5.95
C MET A 77 -5.62 -7.39 5.75
N THR A 78 -6.09 -6.75 6.82
CA THR A 78 -7.12 -5.72 6.65
C THR A 78 -6.46 -4.36 6.51
N MET A 79 -7.14 -3.48 5.82
CA MET A 79 -6.63 -2.14 5.57
C MET A 79 -7.77 -1.17 5.43
N LYS A 80 -7.62 -0.01 6.02
CA LYS A 80 -8.59 1.07 5.88
C LYS A 80 -7.84 2.33 5.52
N ILE A 81 -8.28 3.00 4.48
CA ILE A 81 -7.67 4.23 4.00
C ILE A 81 -8.68 5.35 4.12
N GLU A 82 -8.29 6.43 4.77
CA GLU A 82 -9.11 7.62 4.92
C GLU A 82 -8.39 8.79 4.27
N PRO A 83 -8.66 9.06 2.99
CA PRO A 83 -7.97 10.16 2.32
C PRO A 83 -8.51 11.51 2.80
N ASP A 84 -7.64 12.49 2.81
CA ASP A 84 -8.08 13.86 2.99
C ASP A 84 -8.86 14.30 1.75
N PRO A 85 -9.68 15.32 1.87
CA PRO A 85 -10.38 15.86 0.70
C PRO A 85 -9.38 16.40 -0.31
N LEU A 86 -9.77 16.35 -1.59
CA LEU A 86 -8.95 16.94 -2.63
C LEU A 86 -8.81 18.44 -2.39
N PRO A 87 -7.60 18.98 -2.57
CA PRO A 87 -7.44 20.43 -2.48
C PRO A 87 -8.29 21.11 -3.53
N GLU A 88 -8.93 22.20 -3.13
CA GLU A 88 -9.77 22.94 -4.06
C GLU A 88 -8.94 23.80 -4.97
N GLY A 89 -7.85 24.30 -4.47
CA GLY A 89 -7.01 25.15 -5.29
C GLY A 89 -6.44 24.40 -6.45
N LEU A 90 -6.38 25.03 -7.57
CA LEU A 90 -5.82 24.43 -8.75
C LEU A 90 -4.35 24.69 -8.78
N PRO A 91 -3.60 23.64 -8.92
CA PRO A 91 -2.18 23.79 -9.00
C PRO A 91 -1.78 24.44 -10.30
N GLU A 92 -0.60 24.93 -10.33
CA GLU A 92 -0.05 25.51 -11.52
C GLU A 92 0.00 24.54 -12.66
N MET A 93 0.02 23.26 -12.38
CA MET A 93 0.02 22.28 -13.44
C MET A 93 -1.21 22.37 -14.30
N LEU A 94 -2.31 22.87 -13.76
CA LEU A 94 -3.50 23.02 -14.56
C LEU A 94 -3.31 24.09 -15.61
N SER A 95 -2.66 25.18 -15.27
CA SER A 95 -2.40 26.22 -16.23
C SER A 95 -1.40 25.74 -17.27
N ALA A 96 -0.59 24.78 -16.97
CA ALA A 96 0.32 24.22 -17.94
C ALA A 96 -0.34 23.18 -18.82
N GLY A 97 -1.63 22.93 -18.64
CA GLY A 97 -2.34 21.97 -19.47
C GLY A 97 -2.11 20.53 -19.08
N GLN A 98 -1.49 20.29 -17.94
CA GLN A 98 -1.20 18.92 -17.54
C GLN A 98 -2.33 18.27 -16.77
N CYS A 99 -3.28 19.06 -16.31
CA CYS A 99 -4.35 18.56 -15.49
C CYS A 99 -5.66 18.74 -16.20
N THR A 100 -5.98 17.82 -17.08
CA THR A 100 -7.20 17.89 -17.89
C THR A 100 -8.41 17.55 -17.03
N PRO A 101 -9.62 17.90 -17.48
CA PRO A 101 -10.82 17.47 -16.75
C PRO A 101 -10.92 15.98 -16.56
N GLU A 102 -10.45 15.20 -17.52
CA GLU A 102 -10.46 13.75 -17.39
C GLU A 102 -9.57 13.29 -16.27
N ARG A 103 -8.40 13.91 -16.14
CA ARG A 103 -7.49 13.56 -15.06
C ARG A 103 -8.04 13.97 -13.71
N MET A 104 -8.69 15.12 -13.65
CA MET A 104 -9.29 15.56 -12.39
C MET A 104 -10.41 14.64 -11.96
N GLN A 105 -11.19 14.16 -12.91
CA GLN A 105 -12.22 13.20 -12.59
C GLN A 105 -11.62 11.88 -12.17
N ALA A 106 -10.54 11.46 -12.81
CA ALA A 106 -9.86 10.23 -12.43
C ALA A 106 -9.29 10.32 -11.02
N ASP A 107 -8.85 11.50 -10.60
CA ASP A 107 -8.39 11.70 -9.23
C ASP A 107 -9.50 11.40 -8.24
N GLN A 108 -10.70 11.92 -8.50
CA GLN A 108 -11.82 11.69 -7.62
C GLN A 108 -12.23 10.23 -7.60
N GLU A 109 -12.22 9.59 -8.75
CA GLU A 109 -12.57 8.18 -8.82
C GLU A 109 -11.58 7.32 -8.07
N LEU A 110 -10.29 7.61 -8.22
CA LEU A 110 -9.29 6.82 -7.53
C LEU A 110 -9.38 7.02 -6.02
N LEU A 111 -9.61 8.26 -5.58
CA LEU A 111 -9.78 8.49 -4.15
C LEU A 111 -10.99 7.74 -3.60
N THR A 112 -12.07 7.70 -4.35
CA THR A 112 -13.26 6.96 -3.93
C THR A 112 -12.94 5.48 -3.78
N LEU A 113 -12.21 4.92 -4.74
CA LEU A 113 -11.83 3.51 -4.65
C LEU A 113 -10.89 3.25 -3.49
N LEU A 114 -9.95 4.15 -3.25
CA LEU A 114 -9.04 4.00 -2.12
C LEU A 114 -9.78 4.05 -0.80
N ALA A 115 -10.79 4.90 -0.70
CA ALA A 115 -11.58 5.01 0.52
C ALA A 115 -12.44 3.76 0.78
N GLN A 116 -12.61 2.93 -0.22
CA GLN A 116 -13.42 1.71 -0.10
C GLN A 116 -12.57 0.46 0.10
N VAL A 117 -11.26 0.60 0.24
CA VAL A 117 -10.36 -0.53 0.45
C VAL A 117 -10.64 -1.15 1.81
N ILE A 118 -10.69 -2.48 1.85
CA ILE A 118 -10.91 -3.21 3.09
C ILE A 118 -9.78 -4.17 3.42
N GLY A 119 -8.86 -4.41 2.48
CA GLY A 119 -7.78 -5.33 2.74
C GLY A 119 -6.67 -5.18 1.73
N TRP A 120 -5.62 -5.96 1.92
CA TRP A 120 -4.49 -5.92 1.03
C TRP A 120 -3.83 -7.29 0.96
N GLN A 121 -3.10 -7.52 -0.12
CA GLN A 121 -2.31 -8.73 -0.29
C GLN A 121 -1.02 -8.36 -0.97
N ARG A 122 0.01 -9.16 -0.67
CA ARG A 122 1.24 -9.05 -1.42
C ARG A 122 1.11 -9.85 -2.71
N GLN A 123 1.60 -9.30 -3.81
CA GLN A 123 1.57 -10.01 -5.06
C GLN A 123 2.89 -9.75 -5.76
N ASN A 124 3.74 -10.74 -5.84
CA ASN A 124 5.11 -10.59 -6.34
C ASN A 124 5.81 -9.52 -5.49
N GLU A 125 6.33 -8.49 -6.13
CA GLU A 125 6.96 -7.41 -5.39
C GLU A 125 6.03 -6.25 -5.11
N GLY A 126 4.81 -6.33 -5.61
CA GLY A 126 3.84 -5.27 -5.43
C GLY A 126 2.81 -5.60 -4.40
N ILE A 127 1.75 -4.81 -4.39
CA ILE A 127 0.63 -5.04 -3.49
C ILE A 127 -0.66 -4.92 -4.27
N VAL A 128 -1.68 -5.58 -3.76
CA VAL A 128 -3.02 -5.50 -4.31
C VAL A 128 -3.93 -5.03 -3.18
N LEU A 129 -4.68 -3.97 -3.44
CA LEU A 129 -5.64 -3.45 -2.49
C LEU A 129 -7.01 -3.99 -2.85
N LEU A 130 -7.70 -4.53 -1.85
CA LEU A 130 -8.95 -5.24 -2.05
C LEU A 130 -10.12 -4.38 -1.62
N GLY A 131 -11.15 -4.36 -2.43
CA GLY A 131 -12.35 -3.60 -2.17
C GLY A 131 -13.35 -3.91 -3.26
N PRO A 132 -14.33 -3.05 -3.47
CA PRO A 132 -15.26 -3.26 -4.58
C PRO A 132 -14.57 -3.35 -5.92
N SER A 133 -13.47 -2.61 -6.07
CA SER A 133 -12.57 -2.74 -7.20
C SER A 133 -11.20 -3.09 -6.69
N THR A 134 -10.54 -3.98 -7.39
CA THR A 134 -9.18 -4.37 -7.02
C THR A 134 -8.21 -3.38 -7.61
N LEU A 135 -7.30 -2.87 -6.79
CA LEU A 135 -6.28 -1.93 -7.24
C LEU A 135 -4.92 -2.59 -7.12
N LYS A 136 -4.21 -2.67 -8.22
CA LYS A 136 -2.88 -3.28 -8.24
C LYS A 136 -1.83 -2.19 -8.30
N PHE A 137 -0.82 -2.35 -7.46
CA PHE A 137 0.29 -1.43 -7.40
C PHE A 137 1.58 -2.19 -7.55
N ARG A 138 2.52 -1.64 -8.29
CA ARG A 138 3.83 -2.25 -8.47
C ARG A 138 4.88 -1.32 -7.87
N PRO A 139 6.05 -1.87 -7.53
CA PRO A 139 7.10 -1.01 -6.95
C PRO A 139 7.55 0.04 -7.94
N SER A 140 7.93 1.18 -7.41
CA SER A 140 8.51 2.22 -8.24
C SER A 140 9.92 1.82 -8.65
N ASP A 141 10.28 2.19 -9.87
CA ASP A 141 11.55 1.79 -10.44
C ASP A 141 12.66 2.78 -10.21
N HIS A 142 12.92 3.21 -9.04
CA HIS A 142 14.09 4.08 -8.86
C HIS A 142 14.67 3.99 -7.48
#